data_e43177722ebb26c705479d35148e232d
#
_entry.id   e43177722ebb26c705479d35148e232d
#
_cell.length_a   1.000
_cell.length_b   1.000
_cell.length_c   1.000
_cell.angle_alpha   90.00
_cell.angle_beta   90.00
_cell.angle_gamma   90.00
#
_symmetry.space_group_name_H-M   'P 1'
#
loop_
_entity.id
_entity.type
_entity.pdbx_description
1 polymer ?
#
loop_
_entity_poly.entity_id
_entity_poly.type
_entity_poly.pdbx_seq_one_letter_code
_entity_poly.pdbx_strand_id
1 'polypeptide(L)'
;YLKSKPACSFVVRVGDPPQSFARAGAMGLPLMVAIIGGNTHRFRPLIDIYREAGREAGHSPDKLTVGLHSLGYVANSMDEAIELYYEGYAKMFTKIGKERGWGPVTREQFDHLIGPLGAIVIGDPEQVSKKILRHSEALGGINRFQFQMDIADITHENLLKSIELIGKEVIPRLNNG
;
A
#
# COMPACT_ATOMS: atom_id res chain seq x y z
N TYR A 1 18.20 1.05 -35.87
CA TYR A 1 17.49 0.15 -34.94
C TYR A 1 16.97 1.00 -33.79
N LEU A 2 15.78 1.56 -33.96
CA LEU A 2 15.03 2.18 -32.87
C LEU A 2 14.43 1.04 -32.04
N LYS A 3 15.05 0.70 -30.90
CA LYS A 3 14.39 -0.10 -29.87
C LYS A 3 13.13 0.65 -29.49
N SER A 4 11.98 0.03 -29.71
CA SER A 4 10.71 0.55 -29.23
C SER A 4 10.83 0.84 -27.73
N LYS A 5 10.67 2.10 -27.33
CA LYS A 5 10.58 2.42 -25.90
C LYS A 5 9.40 1.63 -25.34
N PRO A 6 9.55 0.98 -24.16
CA PRO A 6 8.40 0.33 -23.54
C PRO A 6 7.27 1.36 -23.42
N ALA A 7 6.07 0.97 -23.84
CA ALA A 7 4.90 1.81 -23.72
C ALA A 7 4.78 2.31 -22.27
N CYS A 8 4.55 3.60 -22.09
CA CYS A 8 4.38 4.17 -20.77
C CYS A 8 3.17 3.51 -20.11
N SER A 9 3.38 2.76 -19.04
CA SER A 9 2.30 2.11 -18.31
C SER A 9 1.58 3.17 -17.48
N PHE A 10 0.35 3.48 -17.85
CA PHE A 10 -0.51 4.32 -17.02
C PHE A 10 -1.16 3.46 -15.92
N VAL A 11 -1.06 3.93 -14.68
CA VAL A 11 -1.74 3.33 -13.53
C VAL A 11 -2.67 4.38 -12.96
N VAL A 12 -3.95 4.05 -12.81
CA VAL A 12 -4.92 4.95 -12.20
C VAL A 12 -4.88 4.78 -10.68
N ARG A 13 -4.52 5.85 -9.98
CA ARG A 13 -4.61 5.90 -8.51
C ARG A 13 -6.02 6.34 -8.14
N VAL A 14 -6.68 5.55 -7.30
CA VAL A 14 -8.03 5.82 -6.81
C VAL A 14 -8.08 5.86 -5.29
N GLY A 15 -8.97 6.70 -4.79
CA GLY A 15 -9.38 6.75 -3.39
C GLY A 15 -10.77 6.12 -3.23
N ASP A 16 -11.67 6.76 -2.49
CA ASP A 16 -12.95 6.18 -2.06
C ASP A 16 -14.12 6.14 -3.07
N PRO A 17 -14.27 6.97 -4.13
CA PRO A 17 -15.51 6.92 -4.92
C PRO A 17 -15.61 5.66 -5.78
N PRO A 18 -16.69 4.83 -5.64
CA PRO A 18 -16.90 3.62 -6.44
C PRO A 18 -16.85 3.86 -7.95
N GLN A 19 -17.31 5.04 -8.40
CA GLN A 19 -17.30 5.42 -9.80
C GLN A 19 -15.89 5.49 -10.42
N SER A 20 -14.88 5.83 -9.61
CA SER A 20 -13.49 5.86 -10.08
C SER A 20 -12.95 4.44 -10.33
N PHE A 21 -13.35 3.48 -9.50
CA PHE A 21 -13.02 2.07 -9.67
C PHE A 21 -13.70 1.49 -10.90
N ALA A 22 -15.02 1.71 -11.06
CA ALA A 22 -15.77 1.27 -12.25
C ALA A 22 -15.17 1.83 -13.54
N ARG A 23 -14.85 3.12 -13.56
CA ARG A 23 -14.26 3.79 -14.74
C ARG A 23 -12.89 3.21 -15.08
N ALA A 24 -12.01 2.99 -14.09
CA ALA A 24 -10.70 2.40 -14.32
C ALA A 24 -10.83 0.98 -14.91
N GLY A 25 -11.76 0.19 -14.41
CA GLY A 25 -12.07 -1.14 -14.92
C GLY A 25 -12.58 -1.10 -16.35
N ALA A 26 -13.60 -0.28 -16.65
CA ALA A 26 -14.16 -0.13 -17.97
C ALA A 26 -13.13 0.34 -19.02
N MET A 27 -12.13 1.09 -18.61
CA MET A 27 -11.01 1.51 -19.46
C MET A 27 -9.91 0.45 -19.59
N GLY A 28 -9.96 -0.66 -18.86
CA GLY A 28 -8.93 -1.70 -18.84
C GLY A 28 -7.57 -1.23 -18.31
N LEU A 29 -7.56 -0.21 -17.43
CA LEU A 29 -6.34 0.37 -16.91
C LEU A 29 -5.92 -0.32 -15.59
N PRO A 30 -4.63 -0.58 -15.36
CA PRO A 30 -4.14 -1.03 -14.08
C PRO A 30 -4.54 -0.08 -12.95
N LEU A 31 -4.97 -0.66 -11.83
CA LEU A 31 -5.45 0.07 -10.66
C LEU A 31 -4.37 0.14 -9.57
N MET A 32 -4.19 1.31 -8.94
CA MET A 32 -3.44 1.47 -7.71
C MET A 32 -4.37 1.99 -6.61
N VAL A 33 -4.65 1.17 -5.61
CA VAL A 33 -5.49 1.55 -4.48
C VAL A 33 -4.62 2.15 -3.38
N ALA A 34 -4.93 3.38 -2.99
CA ALA A 34 -4.24 4.05 -1.89
C ALA A 34 -4.96 3.78 -0.58
N ILE A 35 -4.38 2.92 0.24
CA ILE A 35 -4.90 2.57 1.58
C ILE A 35 -3.89 3.06 2.61
N ILE A 36 -4.09 4.28 3.10
CA ILE A 36 -3.20 4.95 4.05
C ILE A 36 -3.76 5.00 5.47
N GLY A 37 -4.97 4.47 5.69
CA GLY A 37 -5.63 4.44 6.99
C GLY A 37 -6.78 3.44 7.02
N GLY A 38 -7.25 3.11 8.21
CA GLY A 38 -8.31 2.13 8.43
C GLY A 38 -7.89 0.69 8.16
N ASN A 39 -8.87 -0.16 7.87
CA ASN A 39 -8.66 -1.59 7.62
C ASN A 39 -8.66 -1.88 6.12
N THR A 40 -7.66 -2.62 5.66
CA THR A 40 -7.44 -2.88 4.23
C THR A 40 -8.60 -3.64 3.57
N HIS A 41 -9.21 -4.61 4.24
CA HIS A 41 -10.30 -5.42 3.68
C HIS A 41 -11.55 -4.61 3.27
N ARG A 42 -11.75 -3.41 3.82
CA ARG A 42 -12.87 -2.52 3.44
C ARG A 42 -12.86 -2.10 1.97
N PHE A 43 -11.70 -2.20 1.31
CA PHE A 43 -11.55 -1.83 -0.10
C PHE A 43 -11.89 -2.98 -1.05
N ARG A 44 -12.12 -4.21 -0.56
CA ARG A 44 -12.45 -5.38 -1.39
C ARG A 44 -13.68 -5.13 -2.28
N PRO A 45 -14.81 -4.61 -1.79
CA PRO A 45 -15.97 -4.37 -2.65
C PRO A 45 -15.69 -3.39 -3.79
N LEU A 46 -14.82 -2.38 -3.57
CA LEU A 46 -14.43 -1.43 -4.60
C LEU A 46 -13.56 -2.07 -5.69
N ILE A 47 -12.66 -2.98 -5.29
CA ILE A 47 -11.85 -3.76 -6.24
C ILE A 47 -12.73 -4.74 -7.04
N ASP A 48 -13.76 -5.31 -6.42
CA ASP A 48 -14.71 -6.18 -7.13
C ASP A 48 -15.50 -5.38 -8.19
N ILE A 49 -15.92 -4.14 -7.88
CA ILE A 49 -16.53 -3.20 -8.87
C ILE A 49 -15.56 -2.94 -10.03
N TYR A 50 -14.28 -2.70 -9.76
CA TYR A 50 -13.27 -2.51 -10.81
C TYR A 50 -13.16 -3.71 -11.74
N ARG A 51 -13.04 -4.92 -11.16
CA ARG A 51 -12.90 -6.16 -11.92
C ARG A 51 -14.16 -6.48 -12.73
N GLU A 52 -15.34 -6.25 -12.15
CA GLU A 52 -16.62 -6.45 -12.85
C GLU A 52 -16.76 -5.51 -14.05
N ALA A 53 -16.60 -4.21 -13.85
CA ALA A 53 -16.66 -3.24 -14.92
C ALA A 53 -15.65 -3.53 -16.06
N GLY A 54 -14.47 -4.05 -15.71
CA GLY A 54 -13.48 -4.48 -16.69
C GLY A 54 -13.92 -5.70 -17.49
N ARG A 55 -14.53 -6.69 -16.85
CA ARG A 55 -15.08 -7.88 -17.52
C ARG A 55 -16.25 -7.53 -18.45
N GLU A 56 -17.17 -6.69 -17.98
CA GLU A 56 -18.30 -6.20 -18.79
C GLU A 56 -17.83 -5.43 -20.03
N ALA A 57 -16.71 -4.69 -19.92
CA ALA A 57 -16.10 -3.99 -21.05
C ALA A 57 -15.24 -4.91 -21.97
N GLY A 58 -15.19 -6.23 -21.70
CA GLY A 58 -14.48 -7.21 -22.51
C GLY A 58 -12.96 -7.25 -22.28
N HIS A 59 -12.46 -6.71 -21.17
CA HIS A 59 -11.04 -6.78 -20.86
C HIS A 59 -10.65 -8.13 -20.23
N SER A 60 -9.49 -8.66 -20.64
CA SER A 60 -8.91 -9.85 -20.06
C SER A 60 -8.55 -9.61 -18.57
N PRO A 61 -8.78 -10.59 -17.67
CA PRO A 61 -8.40 -10.51 -16.26
C PRO A 61 -6.92 -10.13 -16.04
N ASP A 62 -6.03 -10.57 -16.92
CA ASP A 62 -4.59 -10.27 -16.84
C ASP A 62 -4.26 -8.79 -17.01
N LYS A 63 -5.14 -8.02 -17.64
CA LYS A 63 -5.01 -6.56 -17.76
C LYS A 63 -5.52 -5.83 -16.53
N LEU A 64 -6.43 -6.44 -15.79
CA LEU A 64 -7.10 -5.85 -14.64
C LEU A 64 -6.26 -6.03 -13.36
N THR A 65 -5.01 -5.59 -13.42
CA THR A 65 -4.08 -5.71 -12.30
C THR A 65 -4.37 -4.70 -11.20
N VAL A 66 -4.14 -5.12 -9.95
CA VAL A 66 -4.36 -4.30 -8.75
C VAL A 66 -3.05 -4.12 -8.00
N GLY A 67 -2.68 -2.89 -7.74
CA GLY A 67 -1.61 -2.53 -6.82
C GLY A 67 -2.16 -1.94 -5.52
N LEU A 68 -1.44 -2.13 -4.43
CA LEU A 68 -1.70 -1.51 -3.14
C LEU A 68 -0.59 -0.51 -2.82
N HIS A 69 -0.99 0.75 -2.58
CA HIS A 69 -0.12 1.80 -2.04
C HIS A 69 -0.44 2.00 -0.56
N SER A 70 0.56 1.85 0.29
CA SER A 70 0.41 1.98 1.73
C SER A 70 1.61 2.65 2.37
N LEU A 71 1.39 3.19 3.56
CA LEU A 71 2.46 3.64 4.43
C LEU A 71 3.21 2.42 4.96
N GLY A 72 4.54 2.48 5.00
CA GLY A 72 5.29 1.35 5.50
C GLY A 72 6.77 1.62 5.70
N TYR A 73 7.41 0.74 6.48
CA TYR A 73 8.82 0.78 6.78
C TYR A 73 9.31 -0.59 7.24
N VAL A 74 10.49 -1.00 6.81
CA VAL A 74 11.09 -2.28 7.21
C VAL A 74 12.35 -2.02 8.01
N ALA A 75 12.44 -2.62 9.20
CA ALA A 75 13.59 -2.58 10.08
C ALA A 75 14.01 -4.01 10.48
N ASN A 76 15.01 -4.17 11.35
CA ASN A 76 15.44 -5.50 11.80
C ASN A 76 14.46 -6.12 12.83
N SER A 77 13.64 -5.28 13.48
CA SER A 77 12.59 -5.72 14.41
C SER A 77 11.38 -4.79 14.37
N MET A 78 10.25 -5.26 14.90
CA MET A 78 9.06 -4.43 15.08
C MET A 78 9.32 -3.25 16.00
N ASP A 79 10.06 -3.45 17.09
CA ASP A 79 10.34 -2.40 18.06
C ASP A 79 11.18 -1.27 17.43
N GLU A 80 12.23 -1.62 16.67
CA GLU A 80 13.03 -0.67 15.90
C GLU A 80 12.15 0.06 14.86
N ALA A 81 11.30 -0.66 14.15
CA ALA A 81 10.40 -0.06 13.17
C ALA A 81 9.44 0.95 13.81
N ILE A 82 8.89 0.64 14.98
CA ILE A 82 8.01 1.54 15.73
C ILE A 82 8.77 2.75 16.23
N GLU A 83 9.95 2.57 16.82
CA GLU A 83 10.78 3.64 17.36
C GLU A 83 11.15 4.67 16.28
N LEU A 84 11.55 4.20 15.10
CA LEU A 84 11.95 5.07 13.99
C LEU A 84 10.75 5.74 13.28
N TYR A 85 9.57 5.11 13.30
CA TYR A 85 8.46 5.55 12.46
C TYR A 85 7.40 6.36 13.22
N TYR A 86 7.13 6.03 14.50
CA TYR A 86 5.96 6.57 15.21
C TYR A 86 5.97 8.08 15.38
N GLU A 87 7.07 8.66 15.86
CA GLU A 87 7.12 10.10 16.17
C GLU A 87 6.89 10.97 14.93
N GLY A 88 7.59 10.67 13.84
CA GLY A 88 7.44 11.39 12.57
C GLY A 88 6.05 11.23 11.99
N TYR A 89 5.50 10.00 12.02
CA TYR A 89 4.13 9.71 11.62
C TYR A 89 3.11 10.52 12.44
N ALA A 90 3.19 10.48 13.76
CA ALA A 90 2.27 11.18 14.65
C ALA A 90 2.33 12.71 14.45
N LYS A 91 3.53 13.27 14.29
CA LYS A 91 3.74 14.69 13.99
C LYS A 91 3.10 15.10 12.66
N MET A 92 3.35 14.34 11.59
CA MET A 92 2.81 14.61 10.26
C MET A 92 1.28 14.52 10.25
N PHE A 93 0.71 13.42 10.74
CA PHE A 93 -0.74 13.23 10.71
C PHE A 93 -1.50 14.10 11.69
N THR A 94 -0.90 14.50 12.81
CA THR A 94 -1.46 15.53 13.69
C THR A 94 -1.53 16.89 12.99
N LYS A 95 -0.49 17.26 12.21
CA LYS A 95 -0.49 18.49 11.41
C LYS A 95 -1.59 18.47 10.35
N ILE A 96 -1.67 17.39 9.55
CA ILE A 96 -2.73 17.19 8.55
C ILE A 96 -4.11 17.19 9.21
N GLY A 97 -4.24 16.55 10.38
CA GLY A 97 -5.48 16.44 11.13
C GLY A 97 -6.04 17.80 11.55
N LYS A 98 -5.17 18.73 11.97
CA LYS A 98 -5.59 20.11 12.32
C LYS A 98 -6.31 20.83 11.18
N GLU A 99 -5.84 20.63 9.94
CA GLU A 99 -6.45 21.22 8.74
C GLU A 99 -7.82 20.60 8.41
N ARG A 100 -8.07 19.39 8.90
CA ARG A 100 -9.30 18.61 8.65
C ARG A 100 -10.23 18.51 9.85
N GLY A 101 -9.91 19.19 10.94
CA GLY A 101 -10.70 19.14 12.18
C GLY A 101 -10.59 17.82 12.95
N TRP A 102 -9.51 17.04 12.74
CA TRP A 102 -9.22 15.81 13.48
C TRP A 102 -8.40 16.11 14.74
N GLY A 103 -8.56 15.27 15.76
CA GLY A 103 -7.69 15.31 16.95
C GLY A 103 -6.25 14.87 16.63
N PRO A 104 -5.32 15.08 17.58
CA PRO A 104 -3.96 14.58 17.46
C PRO A 104 -3.95 13.05 17.39
N VAL A 105 -2.95 12.51 16.68
CA VAL A 105 -2.73 11.05 16.59
C VAL A 105 -2.32 10.53 17.95
N THR A 106 -3.04 9.50 18.42
CA THR A 106 -2.69 8.77 19.65
C THR A 106 -1.88 7.53 19.36
N ARG A 107 -1.14 7.05 20.36
CA ARG A 107 -0.40 5.78 20.25
C ARG A 107 -1.33 4.61 19.98
N GLU A 108 -2.47 4.55 20.64
CA GLU A 108 -3.47 3.50 20.45
C GLU A 108 -4.01 3.45 19.01
N GLN A 109 -4.27 4.61 18.39
CA GLN A 109 -4.67 4.69 16.99
C GLN A 109 -3.58 4.15 16.06
N PHE A 110 -2.32 4.49 16.32
CA PHE A 110 -1.18 3.97 15.57
C PHE A 110 -1.03 2.47 15.73
N ASP A 111 -1.10 1.95 16.96
CA ASP A 111 -0.99 0.53 17.27
C ASP A 111 -2.10 -0.28 16.56
N HIS A 112 -3.31 0.27 16.47
CA HIS A 112 -4.38 -0.33 15.66
C HIS A 112 -4.03 -0.37 14.16
N LEU A 113 -3.46 0.70 13.63
CA LEU A 113 -3.11 0.78 12.21
C LEU A 113 -1.93 -0.12 11.81
N ILE A 114 -0.97 -0.35 12.71
CA ILE A 114 0.12 -1.32 12.48
C ILE A 114 -0.30 -2.76 12.75
N GLY A 115 -1.43 -2.97 13.41
CA GLY A 115 -2.00 -4.28 13.67
C GLY A 115 -2.30 -5.09 12.40
N PRO A 116 -2.69 -6.36 12.53
CA PRO A 116 -2.78 -7.29 11.39
C PRO A 116 -3.71 -6.86 10.26
N LEU A 117 -4.79 -6.13 10.58
CA LEU A 117 -5.80 -5.66 9.61
C LEU A 117 -5.60 -4.21 9.20
N GLY A 118 -4.77 -3.47 9.94
CA GLY A 118 -4.55 -2.05 9.73
C GLY A 118 -3.70 -1.76 8.50
N ALA A 119 -3.82 -0.54 7.99
CA ALA A 119 -3.23 -0.14 6.71
C ALA A 119 -1.72 0.06 6.74
N ILE A 120 -1.10 0.37 7.89
CA ILE A 120 0.34 0.67 7.97
C ILE A 120 1.15 -0.62 8.02
N VAL A 121 2.10 -0.79 7.10
CA VAL A 121 2.91 -2.01 6.95
C VAL A 121 4.34 -1.74 7.42
N ILE A 122 4.57 -1.88 8.72
CA ILE A 122 5.90 -1.78 9.33
C ILE A 122 6.25 -3.05 10.10
N GLY A 123 7.56 -3.27 10.35
CA GLY A 123 8.07 -4.39 11.14
C GLY A 123 9.34 -4.98 10.54
N ASP A 124 9.69 -6.19 10.99
CA ASP A 124 10.75 -6.96 10.38
C ASP A 124 10.32 -7.58 9.02
N PRO A 125 11.26 -8.09 8.22
CA PRO A 125 10.96 -8.64 6.89
C PRO A 125 9.91 -9.76 6.89
N GLU A 126 9.87 -10.60 7.91
CA GLU A 126 8.90 -11.70 8.02
C GLU A 126 7.49 -11.18 8.30
N GLN A 127 7.36 -10.27 9.28
CA GLN A 127 6.09 -9.64 9.64
C GLN A 127 5.52 -8.83 8.48
N VAL A 128 6.36 -8.05 7.81
CA VAL A 128 5.98 -7.26 6.64
C VAL A 128 5.50 -8.15 5.50
N SER A 129 6.24 -9.23 5.19
CA SER A 129 5.86 -10.16 4.13
C SER A 129 4.52 -10.84 4.43
N LYS A 130 4.33 -11.36 5.64
CA LYS A 130 3.06 -11.96 6.09
C LYS A 130 1.90 -10.97 5.99
N LYS A 131 2.12 -9.70 6.34
CA LYS A 131 1.09 -8.68 6.28
C LYS A 131 0.72 -8.32 4.84
N ILE A 132 1.70 -8.22 3.94
CA ILE A 132 1.46 -7.99 2.51
C ILE A 132 0.65 -9.15 1.90
N LEU A 133 1.01 -10.41 2.19
CA LEU A 133 0.26 -11.58 1.72
C LEU A 133 -1.18 -11.58 2.25
N ARG A 134 -1.39 -11.27 3.53
CA ARG A 134 -2.74 -11.11 4.10
C ARG A 134 -3.53 -10.01 3.41
N HIS A 135 -2.92 -8.86 3.11
CA HIS A 135 -3.58 -7.79 2.37
C HIS A 135 -3.92 -8.22 0.94
N SER A 136 -3.03 -8.96 0.30
CA SER A 136 -3.28 -9.53 -1.03
C SER A 136 -4.52 -10.45 -1.01
N GLU A 137 -4.58 -11.37 -0.07
CA GLU A 137 -5.73 -12.26 0.11
C GLU A 137 -7.03 -11.49 0.37
N ALA A 138 -7.01 -10.56 1.32
CA ALA A 138 -8.16 -9.74 1.69
C ALA A 138 -8.71 -8.92 0.51
N LEU A 139 -7.85 -8.47 -0.40
CA LEU A 139 -8.21 -7.71 -1.61
C LEU A 139 -8.50 -8.59 -2.84
N GLY A 140 -8.36 -9.93 -2.71
CA GLY A 140 -8.56 -10.87 -3.81
C GLY A 140 -7.42 -10.91 -4.81
N GLY A 141 -6.19 -10.74 -4.34
CA GLY A 141 -4.96 -10.74 -5.10
C GLY A 141 -4.51 -9.34 -5.53
N ILE A 142 -3.25 -9.04 -5.26
CA ILE A 142 -2.57 -7.83 -5.75
C ILE A 142 -1.31 -8.24 -6.54
N ASN A 143 -0.97 -7.44 -7.55
CA ASN A 143 0.20 -7.65 -8.42
C ASN A 143 1.37 -6.76 -8.05
N ARG A 144 1.14 -5.73 -7.22
CA ARG A 144 2.14 -4.74 -6.82
C ARG A 144 1.86 -4.21 -5.43
N PHE A 145 2.91 -4.06 -4.64
CA PHE A 145 2.88 -3.32 -3.37
C PHE A 145 3.81 -2.12 -3.48
N GLN A 146 3.36 -0.95 -3.08
CA GLN A 146 4.14 0.29 -3.07
C GLN A 146 4.19 0.85 -1.65
N PHE A 147 5.40 0.93 -1.10
CA PHE A 147 5.65 1.59 0.17
C PHE A 147 5.73 3.11 0.00
N GLN A 148 5.09 3.85 0.89
CA GLN A 148 5.40 5.25 1.13
C GLN A 148 6.13 5.35 2.47
N MET A 149 7.43 5.65 2.43
CA MET A 149 8.32 5.61 3.59
C MET A 149 8.75 7.01 4.08
N ASP A 150 8.59 8.04 3.27
CA ASP A 150 9.15 9.39 3.46
C ASP A 150 8.36 10.29 4.41
N ILE A 151 7.24 9.83 4.95
CA ILE A 151 6.32 10.65 5.75
C ILE A 151 6.69 10.77 7.22
N ALA A 152 7.57 9.90 7.71
CA ALA A 152 7.88 9.76 9.14
C ALA A 152 9.19 10.46 9.56
N ASP A 153 9.70 11.38 8.76
CA ASP A 153 10.94 12.13 9.03
C ASP A 153 12.16 11.21 9.25
N ILE A 154 12.17 10.06 8.57
CA ILE A 154 13.22 9.04 8.67
C ILE A 154 14.48 9.52 7.96
N THR A 155 15.64 9.31 8.56
CA THR A 155 16.93 9.67 7.95
C THR A 155 17.17 8.92 6.64
N HIS A 156 17.90 9.53 5.72
CA HIS A 156 18.26 8.91 4.43
C HIS A 156 18.97 7.57 4.61
N GLU A 157 19.85 7.46 5.60
CA GLU A 157 20.56 6.21 5.92
C GLU A 157 19.58 5.09 6.30
N ASN A 158 18.61 5.38 7.17
CA ASN A 158 17.61 4.41 7.59
C ASN A 158 16.65 4.04 6.45
N LEU A 159 16.32 4.97 5.57
CA LEU A 159 15.54 4.66 4.36
C LEU A 159 16.30 3.69 3.44
N LEU A 160 17.60 3.89 3.23
CA LEU A 160 18.42 2.97 2.42
C LEU A 160 18.49 1.58 3.03
N LYS A 161 18.67 1.45 4.36
CA LYS A 161 18.63 0.16 5.07
C LYS A 161 17.29 -0.54 4.88
N SER A 162 16.18 0.20 5.00
CA SER A 162 14.84 -0.36 4.77
C SER A 162 14.65 -0.86 3.33
N ILE A 163 15.11 -0.10 2.34
CA ILE A 163 15.07 -0.51 0.93
C ILE A 163 15.90 -1.78 0.71
N GLU A 164 17.07 -1.88 1.33
CA GLU A 164 17.92 -3.06 1.26
C GLU A 164 17.26 -4.30 1.85
N LEU A 165 16.62 -4.17 3.04
CA LEU A 165 15.85 -5.24 3.67
C LEU A 165 14.66 -5.67 2.80
N ILE A 166 13.95 -4.72 2.18
CA ILE A 166 12.87 -5.03 1.24
C ILE A 166 13.41 -5.87 0.09
N GLY A 167 14.51 -5.46 -0.54
CA GLY A 167 15.09 -6.14 -1.69
C GLY A 167 15.62 -7.53 -1.36
N LYS A 168 16.36 -7.65 -0.27
CA LYS A 168 17.05 -8.90 0.10
C LYS A 168 16.16 -9.91 0.82
N GLU A 169 15.19 -9.44 1.58
CA GLU A 169 14.47 -10.29 2.51
C GLU A 169 12.96 -10.34 2.26
N VAL A 170 12.30 -9.22 1.98
CA VAL A 170 10.85 -9.20 1.78
C VAL A 170 10.47 -9.76 0.40
N ILE A 171 11.10 -9.28 -0.68
CA ILE A 171 10.77 -9.72 -2.04
C ILE A 171 10.92 -11.23 -2.22
N PRO A 172 12.02 -11.90 -1.78
CA PRO A 172 12.13 -13.35 -1.90
C PRO A 172 11.03 -14.11 -1.16
N ARG A 173 10.59 -13.62 0.02
CA ARG A 173 9.50 -14.26 0.77
C ARG A 173 8.15 -14.13 0.07
N LEU A 174 7.90 -13.02 -0.63
CA LEU A 174 6.66 -12.81 -1.39
C LEU A 174 6.61 -13.67 -2.67
N ASN A 175 7.76 -14.00 -3.25
CA ASN A 175 7.83 -14.82 -4.48
C ASN A 175 7.73 -16.33 -4.20
N ASN A 176 7.96 -16.76 -2.96
CA ASN A 176 7.95 -18.17 -2.56
C ASN A 176 6.65 -18.57 -1.81
N GLY A 177 5.74 -17.67 -1.60
CA GLY A 177 4.41 -17.88 -0.98
C GLY A 177 3.32 -17.71 -2.01
#